data_871c2ec8971d880f021c374ace66faa6
#
_entry.id   871c2ec8971d880f021c374ace66faa6
#
_cell.length_a   1.000
_cell.length_b   1.000
_cell.length_c   1.000
_cell.angle_alpha   90.00
_cell.angle_beta   90.00
_cell.angle_gamma   90.00
#
_symmetry.space_group_name_H-M   'P 1'
#
loop_
_entity.id
_entity.type
_entity.pdbx_description
1 polymer ?
#
loop_
_entity_poly.entity_id
_entity_poly.type
_entity_poly.pdbx_seq_one_letter_code
_entity_poly.pdbx_strand_id
1 'polypeptide(L)'
;MLDITSQKGVDHILEIAGGKSLVQSITAIKAGGQITIIGFLDGFTTDMPILPLLQKQILLRGVMVGPRRALEDMTQAFNKLKLRPVIDTVYGFAETSRAYEHLYRGAFGKIVIRVSPT
;
A
#
# COMPACT_ATOMS: atom_id res chain seq x y z
N MET A 1 3.38 13.49 -9.78
CA MET A 1 1.97 13.02 -9.80
C MET A 1 1.04 14.04 -10.46
N LEU A 2 1.06 15.30 -10.04
CA LEU A 2 0.22 16.34 -10.66
C LEU A 2 0.54 16.56 -12.16
N ASP A 3 1.80 16.49 -12.54
CA ASP A 3 2.22 16.67 -13.94
C ASP A 3 1.61 15.62 -14.89
N ILE A 4 1.62 14.34 -14.47
CA ILE A 4 1.05 13.25 -15.29
C ILE A 4 -0.48 13.22 -15.29
N THR A 5 -1.13 13.97 -14.40
CA THR A 5 -2.59 14.09 -14.32
C THR A 5 -3.09 15.44 -14.82
N SER A 6 -2.27 16.20 -15.53
CA SER A 6 -2.60 17.57 -16.00
C SER A 6 -3.15 18.44 -14.88
N GLN A 7 -2.50 18.40 -13.71
CA GLN A 7 -2.84 19.14 -12.48
C GLN A 7 -4.20 18.75 -11.84
N LYS A 8 -4.89 17.73 -12.33
CA LYS A 8 -6.18 17.30 -11.78
C LYS A 8 -6.03 16.48 -10.48
N GLY A 9 -4.91 15.82 -10.32
CA GLY A 9 -4.69 14.86 -9.23
C GLY A 9 -5.26 13.47 -9.55
N VAL A 10 -5.08 12.53 -8.64
CA VAL A 10 -5.50 11.13 -8.79
C VAL A 10 -6.82 10.85 -8.08
N ASP A 11 -7.57 9.85 -8.54
CA ASP A 11 -8.86 9.47 -7.96
C ASP A 11 -8.75 8.81 -6.60
N HIS A 12 -7.73 7.96 -6.44
CA HIS A 12 -7.53 7.14 -5.24
C HIS A 12 -6.05 7.03 -4.89
N ILE A 13 -5.74 7.15 -3.60
CA ILE A 13 -4.41 6.95 -3.06
C ILE A 13 -4.46 5.83 -2.01
N LEU A 14 -3.55 4.87 -2.14
CA LEU A 14 -3.25 3.88 -1.11
C LEU A 14 -2.06 4.41 -0.29
N GLU A 15 -2.33 4.97 0.88
CA GLU A 15 -1.33 5.60 1.74
C GLU A 15 -0.76 4.58 2.72
N ILE A 16 0.48 4.16 2.47
CA ILE A 16 1.16 3.13 3.27
C ILE A 16 2.21 3.69 4.21
N ALA A 17 2.64 4.93 4.01
CA ALA A 17 3.70 5.54 4.80
C ALA A 17 3.16 6.31 6.01
N GLY A 18 2.02 6.97 5.90
CA GLY A 18 1.51 7.82 6.99
C GLY A 18 2.36 9.07 7.20
N GLY A 19 2.42 9.59 8.44
CA GLY A 19 3.27 10.71 8.78
C GLY A 19 3.21 11.88 7.78
N LYS A 20 4.35 12.37 7.35
CA LYS A 20 4.46 13.49 6.38
C LYS A 20 3.98 13.11 4.97
N SER A 21 4.00 11.82 4.61
CA SER A 21 3.51 11.34 3.31
C SER A 21 2.03 11.64 3.12
N LEU A 22 1.22 11.56 4.19
CA LEU A 22 -0.21 11.87 4.12
C LEU A 22 -0.48 13.30 3.64
N VAL A 23 0.34 14.27 4.03
CA VAL A 23 0.23 15.67 3.56
C VAL A 23 0.47 15.76 2.05
N GLN A 24 1.44 14.99 1.53
CA GLN A 24 1.70 14.90 0.09
C GLN A 24 0.53 14.25 -0.65
N SER A 25 -0.06 13.21 -0.05
CA SER A 25 -1.25 12.53 -0.58
C SER A 25 -2.44 13.49 -0.68
N ILE A 26 -2.68 14.34 0.33
CA ILE A 26 -3.72 15.39 0.30
C ILE A 26 -3.48 16.40 -0.84
N THR A 27 -2.22 16.70 -1.14
CA THR A 27 -1.87 17.59 -2.25
C THR A 27 -2.14 16.91 -3.60
N ALA A 28 -1.81 15.63 -3.73
CA ALA A 28 -1.85 14.88 -4.98
C ALA A 28 -3.24 14.35 -5.36
N ILE A 29 -4.17 14.24 -4.41
CA ILE A 29 -5.53 13.76 -4.65
C ILE A 29 -6.37 14.83 -5.37
N LYS A 30 -7.27 14.42 -6.26
CA LYS A 30 -8.26 15.31 -6.88
C LYS A 30 -9.39 15.68 -5.92
N ALA A 31 -10.21 16.66 -6.30
CA ALA A 31 -11.45 16.94 -5.59
C ALA A 31 -12.41 15.73 -5.65
N GLY A 32 -13.04 15.40 -4.54
CA GLY A 32 -13.89 14.22 -4.36
C GLY A 32 -13.14 12.90 -4.35
N GLY A 33 -11.80 12.92 -4.33
CA GLY A 33 -10.99 11.70 -4.30
C GLY A 33 -10.93 11.03 -2.93
N GLN A 34 -10.46 9.79 -2.89
CA GLN A 34 -10.35 8.99 -1.67
C GLN A 34 -8.89 8.65 -1.36
N ILE A 35 -8.49 8.86 -0.11
CA ILE A 35 -7.22 8.38 0.44
C ILE A 35 -7.51 7.24 1.42
N THR A 36 -7.03 6.04 1.12
CA THR A 36 -7.10 4.89 2.02
C THR A 36 -5.80 4.77 2.79
N ILE A 37 -5.85 5.02 4.10
CA ILE A 37 -4.70 4.96 5.01
C ILE A 37 -4.55 3.52 5.48
N ILE A 38 -3.41 2.90 5.15
CA ILE A 38 -3.12 1.49 5.40
C ILE A 38 -1.93 1.34 6.36
N GLY A 39 -0.93 2.23 6.24
CA GLY A 39 0.31 2.12 6.99
C GLY A 39 0.74 3.41 7.66
N PHE A 40 1.82 3.30 8.43
CA PHE A 40 2.38 4.37 9.25
C PHE A 40 3.92 4.31 9.33
N LEU A 41 4.58 3.90 8.23
CA LEU A 41 6.04 3.73 8.19
C LEU A 41 6.81 5.02 8.44
N ASP A 42 6.24 6.18 8.08
CA ASP A 42 6.81 7.52 8.30
C ASP A 42 6.25 8.21 9.57
N GLY A 43 5.53 7.46 10.40
CA GLY A 43 5.04 7.92 11.70
C GLY A 43 3.54 7.77 11.91
N PHE A 44 3.16 7.81 13.20
CA PHE A 44 1.78 7.62 13.66
C PHE A 44 0.96 8.92 13.68
N THR A 45 1.62 10.07 13.59
CA THR A 45 1.01 11.40 13.68
C THR A 45 1.47 12.29 12.55
N THR A 46 0.63 13.25 12.16
CA THR A 46 0.96 14.27 11.16
C THR A 46 0.19 15.56 11.41
N ASP A 47 0.79 16.69 11.10
CA ASP A 47 0.11 17.99 11.06
C ASP A 47 -0.63 18.11 9.73
N MET A 48 -1.91 17.75 9.76
CA MET A 48 -2.73 17.68 8.56
C MET A 48 -3.41 19.01 8.26
N PRO A 49 -3.23 19.60 7.06
CA PRO A 49 -3.89 20.85 6.70
C PRO A 49 -5.39 20.61 6.45
N ILE A 50 -6.25 21.25 7.25
CA ILE A 50 -7.70 21.06 7.17
C ILE A 50 -8.31 21.72 5.92
N LEU A 51 -7.80 22.91 5.52
CA LEU A 51 -8.37 23.66 4.40
C LEU A 51 -8.41 22.88 3.07
N PRO A 52 -7.32 22.22 2.63
CA PRO A 52 -7.38 21.37 1.44
C PRO A 52 -8.36 20.21 1.53
N LEU A 53 -8.57 19.63 2.72
CA LEU A 53 -9.59 18.58 2.91
C LEU A 53 -10.99 19.09 2.62
N LEU A 54 -11.31 20.29 3.12
CA LEU A 54 -12.62 20.91 2.92
C LEU A 54 -12.80 21.33 1.45
N GLN A 55 -11.82 22.02 0.87
CA GLN A 55 -11.89 22.52 -0.50
C GLN A 55 -12.02 21.40 -1.52
N LYS A 56 -11.30 20.30 -1.31
CA LYS A 56 -11.33 19.14 -2.21
C LYS A 56 -12.38 18.10 -1.83
N GLN A 57 -13.08 18.25 -0.69
CA GLN A 57 -14.06 17.26 -0.20
C GLN A 57 -13.48 15.83 -0.18
N ILE A 58 -12.27 15.68 0.37
CA ILE A 58 -11.51 14.43 0.36
C ILE A 58 -12.14 13.43 1.33
N LEU A 59 -12.29 12.17 0.88
CA LEU A 59 -12.64 11.06 1.75
C LEU A 59 -11.37 10.40 2.31
N LEU A 60 -11.18 10.46 3.62
CA LEU A 60 -10.14 9.71 4.33
C LEU A 60 -10.73 8.44 4.94
N ARG A 61 -10.15 7.29 4.63
CA ARG A 61 -10.59 6.00 5.14
C ARG A 61 -9.41 5.21 5.71
N GLY A 62 -9.48 4.86 7.01
CA GLY A 62 -8.53 3.94 7.63
C GLY A 62 -8.87 2.48 7.30
N VAL A 63 -7.84 1.67 7.01
CA VAL A 63 -7.93 0.22 6.85
C VAL A 63 -6.74 -0.39 7.58
N MET A 64 -6.98 -1.31 8.50
CA MET A 64 -5.91 -1.97 9.24
C MET A 64 -5.68 -3.41 8.74
N VAL A 65 -6.64 -4.27 8.95
CA VAL A 65 -6.59 -5.69 8.57
C VAL A 65 -7.91 -6.13 7.96
N GLY A 66 -7.88 -7.22 7.22
CA GLY A 66 -9.08 -7.85 6.69
C GLY A 66 -9.47 -9.11 7.47
N PRO A 67 -10.76 -9.44 7.60
CA PRO A 67 -11.20 -10.72 8.13
C PRO A 67 -10.84 -11.87 7.16
N ARG A 68 -10.89 -13.11 7.65
CA ARG A 68 -10.64 -14.32 6.82
C ARG A 68 -11.42 -14.30 5.50
N ARG A 69 -12.70 -13.91 5.55
CA ARG A 69 -13.54 -13.80 4.35
C ARG A 69 -12.93 -12.87 3.29
N ALA A 70 -12.37 -11.74 3.69
CA ALA A 70 -11.73 -10.83 2.73
C ALA A 70 -10.51 -11.46 2.04
N LEU A 71 -9.75 -12.32 2.74
CA LEU A 71 -8.65 -13.09 2.15
C LEU A 71 -9.19 -14.13 1.15
N GLU A 72 -10.28 -14.83 1.49
CA GLU A 72 -10.93 -15.80 0.61
C GLU A 72 -11.44 -15.11 -0.66
N ASP A 73 -12.16 -13.98 -0.52
CA ASP A 73 -12.68 -13.19 -1.64
C ASP A 73 -11.52 -12.64 -2.52
N MET A 74 -10.44 -12.17 -1.90
CA MET A 74 -9.23 -11.73 -2.62
C MET A 74 -8.61 -12.87 -3.42
N THR A 75 -8.49 -14.05 -2.83
CA THR A 75 -7.92 -15.24 -3.50
C THR A 75 -8.76 -15.64 -4.71
N GLN A 76 -10.08 -15.60 -4.58
CA GLN A 76 -11.00 -15.88 -5.71
C GLN A 76 -10.85 -14.82 -6.81
N ALA A 77 -10.74 -13.55 -6.45
CA ALA A 77 -10.53 -12.47 -7.41
C ALA A 77 -9.20 -12.62 -8.16
N PHE A 78 -8.10 -12.95 -7.46
CA PHE A 78 -6.81 -13.25 -8.08
C PHE A 78 -6.89 -14.39 -9.08
N ASN A 79 -7.56 -15.48 -8.73
CA ASN A 79 -7.74 -16.63 -9.62
C ASN A 79 -8.58 -16.27 -10.85
N LYS A 80 -9.70 -15.57 -10.66
CA LYS A 80 -10.60 -15.14 -11.75
C LYS A 80 -9.92 -14.18 -12.71
N LEU A 81 -9.17 -13.24 -12.21
CA LEU A 81 -8.47 -12.22 -12.99
C LEU A 81 -7.09 -12.69 -13.47
N LYS A 82 -6.68 -13.93 -13.12
CA LYS A 82 -5.36 -14.52 -13.43
C LYS A 82 -4.19 -13.62 -12.96
N LEU A 83 -4.39 -12.90 -11.86
CA LEU A 83 -3.35 -12.06 -11.28
C LEU A 83 -2.27 -12.93 -10.62
N ARG A 84 -1.02 -12.52 -10.77
CA ARG A 84 0.12 -13.14 -10.10
C ARG A 84 0.86 -12.07 -9.30
N PRO A 85 1.11 -12.30 -7.99
CA PRO A 85 1.95 -11.41 -7.22
C PRO A 85 3.38 -11.43 -7.79
N VAL A 86 4.05 -10.30 -7.74
CA VAL A 86 5.47 -10.23 -8.10
C VAL A 86 6.26 -10.90 -6.98
N ILE A 87 6.99 -11.95 -7.31
CA ILE A 87 7.92 -12.63 -6.40
C ILE A 87 9.33 -12.24 -6.82
N ASP A 88 10.04 -11.57 -5.91
CA ASP A 88 11.44 -11.19 -6.12
C ASP A 88 12.32 -12.45 -6.04
N THR A 89 12.31 -13.09 -4.87
CA THR A 89 13.18 -14.26 -4.60
C THR A 89 12.46 -15.28 -3.74
N VAL A 90 12.72 -16.56 -4.04
CA VAL A 90 12.29 -17.70 -3.22
C VAL A 90 13.50 -18.27 -2.50
N TYR A 91 13.46 -18.31 -1.18
CA TYR A 91 14.49 -18.91 -0.33
C TYR A 91 14.05 -20.28 0.20
N GLY A 92 15.00 -21.18 0.44
CA GLY A 92 14.77 -22.39 1.22
C GLY A 92 14.59 -22.06 2.71
N PHE A 93 13.97 -22.95 3.48
CA PHE A 93 13.75 -22.73 4.90
C PHE A 93 15.05 -22.48 5.69
N ALA A 94 16.12 -23.20 5.36
CA ALA A 94 17.44 -23.01 5.96
C ALA A 94 18.05 -21.62 5.68
N GLU A 95 17.57 -20.90 4.69
CA GLU A 95 18.05 -19.58 4.29
C GLU A 95 17.18 -18.45 4.85
N THR A 96 16.32 -18.71 5.81
CA THR A 96 15.38 -17.72 6.38
C THR A 96 16.08 -16.43 6.79
N SER A 97 17.25 -16.48 7.45
CA SER A 97 18.00 -15.28 7.84
C SER A 97 18.37 -14.41 6.63
N ARG A 98 18.83 -15.04 5.54
CA ARG A 98 19.14 -14.33 4.27
C ARG A 98 17.91 -13.70 3.64
N ALA A 99 16.75 -14.35 3.74
CA ALA A 99 15.48 -13.80 3.26
C ALA A 99 15.12 -12.51 4.02
N TYR A 100 15.28 -12.48 5.34
CA TYR A 100 15.06 -11.26 6.13
C TYR A 100 16.07 -10.16 5.83
N GLU A 101 17.36 -10.49 5.66
CA GLU A 101 18.36 -9.51 5.24
C GLU A 101 18.03 -8.89 3.88
N HIS A 102 17.56 -9.70 2.94
CA HIS A 102 17.12 -9.21 1.62
C HIS A 102 15.89 -8.30 1.76
N LEU A 103 14.90 -8.68 2.54
CA LEU A 103 13.72 -7.86 2.80
C LEU A 103 14.11 -6.50 3.41
N TYR A 104 15.04 -6.49 4.36
CA TYR A 104 15.52 -5.27 5.01
C TYR A 104 16.24 -4.32 4.04
N ARG A 105 16.97 -4.84 3.07
CA ARG A 105 17.63 -4.03 2.01
C ARG A 105 16.66 -3.46 0.98
N GLY A 106 15.42 -3.88 0.98
CA GLY A 106 14.37 -3.45 0.05
C GLY A 106 14.23 -4.42 -1.13
N ALA A 107 13.27 -5.32 -1.03
CA ALA A 107 12.88 -6.22 -2.11
C ALA A 107 11.85 -5.58 -3.02
N PHE A 108 11.87 -5.92 -4.32
CA PHE A 108 10.81 -5.54 -5.25
C PHE A 108 9.75 -6.64 -5.32
N GLY A 109 8.69 -6.50 -4.56
CA GLY A 109 7.60 -7.49 -4.49
C GLY A 109 7.69 -8.36 -3.25
N LYS A 110 7.54 -9.67 -3.41
CA LYS A 110 7.47 -10.61 -2.28
C LYS A 110 8.74 -11.46 -2.16
N ILE A 111 9.26 -11.54 -0.95
CA ILE A 111 10.22 -12.58 -0.56
C ILE A 111 9.42 -13.77 -0.06
N VAL A 112 9.67 -14.92 -0.62
CA VAL A 112 8.98 -16.18 -0.27
C VAL A 112 9.96 -17.14 0.38
N ILE A 113 9.55 -17.79 1.47
CA ILE A 113 10.30 -18.87 2.11
C ILE A 113 9.55 -20.18 1.86
N ARG A 114 10.22 -21.14 1.21
CA ARG A 114 9.67 -22.46 0.97
C ARG A 114 9.92 -23.35 2.21
N VAL A 115 8.84 -23.69 2.91
CA VAL A 115 8.90 -24.43 4.18
C VAL A 115 9.00 -25.93 3.95
N SER A 116 8.38 -26.46 2.88
CA SER A 116 8.41 -27.89 2.55
C SER A 116 9.18 -28.13 1.25
N PRO A 117 9.94 -29.22 1.12
CA PRO A 117 10.43 -29.67 -0.18
C PRO A 117 9.24 -30.00 -1.09
N THR A 118 9.31 -29.61 -2.33
CA THR A 118 8.37 -30.01 -3.38
C THR A 118 8.65 -31.43 -3.81
#